data_62aadeaebc9706a9330b491a9337f392
#
_entry.id   62aadeaebc9706a9330b491a9337f392
#
_cell.length_a   1.000
_cell.length_b   1.000
_cell.length_c   1.000
_cell.angle_alpha   90.00
_cell.angle_beta   90.00
_cell.angle_gamma   90.00
#
_symmetry.space_group_name_H-M   'P 1'
#
loop_
_entity.id
_entity.type
_entity.pdbx_description
1 polymer ?
#
loop_
_entity_poly.entity_id
_entity_poly.type
_entity_poly.pdbx_seq_one_letter_code
_entity_poly.pdbx_strand_id
1 'polypeptide(L)'
;MKSGKGRRALAALATAIAVGLLGATSAAASTITVGSVLPTGSTPTEFGQVQTFFNAALPEKGVNLTSPVDGAIVRWRVLGAEGGPFYLRVLHATGTGAYSASGTSNPVTPSSAELQTFPASLPVKAGDLIGIDPSHATDKIGVAEVAGANFGKIFPPPFDGATVPASGLFEGKEVELSAEVQPTPKVEALAPESGPVAGGAAVKITGTDFNAASAVRFGETPAAGFTVDSDTQITATAPKSAAVGAVDVTVTTVAGTSPVDRVDRFYYEGCQVPKLKGKRLKAAKKALYRAECKLGKVQRRHVRSAKSKHKVIKQSPKPGKVLASGSKVRVVIGR
;
A
#
# COMPACT_ATOMS: atom_id res chain seq x y z
N MET A 1 53.19 62.73 -26.46
CA MET A 1 52.64 63.17 -25.13
C MET A 1 51.21 62.59 -24.96
N LYS A 2 50.87 61.99 -23.75
CA LYS A 2 49.55 61.47 -23.26
C LYS A 2 49.12 60.13 -23.88
N SER A 3 49.47 58.98 -23.36
CA SER A 3 48.88 58.23 -22.21
C SER A 3 47.36 58.10 -22.26
N GLY A 4 46.84 56.95 -22.69
CA GLY A 4 45.48 56.51 -22.63
C GLY A 4 45.43 55.07 -22.09
N LYS A 5 45.02 54.90 -20.83
CA LYS A 5 44.89 53.60 -20.13
C LYS A 5 43.70 52.78 -20.69
N GLY A 6 43.98 51.65 -21.28
CA GLY A 6 42.97 50.65 -21.63
C GLY A 6 42.43 49.91 -20.43
N ARG A 7 41.15 50.00 -20.16
CA ARG A 7 40.42 49.18 -19.21
C ARG A 7 40.10 47.83 -19.87
N ARG A 8 40.68 46.77 -19.33
CA ARG A 8 40.32 45.40 -19.67
C ARG A 8 39.01 45.07 -18.91
N ALA A 9 37.94 44.82 -19.67
CA ALA A 9 36.70 44.26 -19.15
C ALA A 9 36.88 42.75 -18.97
N LEU A 10 36.77 42.24 -17.75
CA LEU A 10 36.63 40.81 -17.50
C LEU A 10 35.19 40.41 -17.84
N ALA A 11 35.02 39.60 -18.86
CA ALA A 11 33.79 38.90 -19.14
C ALA A 11 33.69 37.70 -18.20
N ALA A 12 32.79 37.74 -17.24
CA ALA A 12 32.44 36.60 -16.41
C ALA A 12 31.57 35.65 -17.24
N LEU A 13 32.11 34.47 -17.55
CA LEU A 13 31.38 33.38 -18.19
C LEU A 13 30.52 32.72 -17.12
N ALA A 14 29.22 33.00 -17.12
CA ALA A 14 28.24 32.29 -16.28
C ALA A 14 27.95 30.95 -16.96
N THR A 15 28.51 29.87 -16.40
CA THR A 15 28.18 28.51 -16.80
C THR A 15 26.85 28.15 -16.16
N ALA A 16 25.78 28.19 -16.94
CA ALA A 16 24.46 27.66 -16.53
C ALA A 16 24.54 26.14 -16.48
N ILE A 17 24.56 25.58 -15.27
CA ILE A 17 24.37 24.14 -15.07
C ILE A 17 22.88 23.88 -15.32
N ALA A 18 22.55 23.35 -16.48
CA ALA A 18 21.25 22.78 -16.76
C ALA A 18 21.13 21.50 -15.94
N VAL A 19 20.43 21.59 -14.80
CA VAL A 19 19.95 20.40 -14.08
C VAL A 19 18.86 19.80 -14.95
N GLY A 20 19.23 18.80 -15.77
CA GLY A 20 18.28 17.97 -16.47
C GLY A 20 17.42 17.23 -15.45
N LEU A 21 16.14 17.61 -15.31
CA LEU A 21 15.14 16.72 -14.73
C LEU A 21 15.08 15.49 -15.65
N LEU A 22 15.80 14.45 -15.29
CA LEU A 22 15.50 13.09 -15.73
C LEU A 22 14.13 12.79 -15.16
N GLY A 23 13.09 12.96 -15.97
CA GLY A 23 11.76 12.46 -15.65
C GLY A 23 11.90 10.96 -15.43
N ALA A 24 11.78 10.52 -14.17
CA ALA A 24 11.62 9.12 -13.87
C ALA A 24 10.36 8.66 -14.60
N THR A 25 10.52 7.88 -15.66
CA THR A 25 9.42 7.14 -16.27
C THR A 25 8.96 6.18 -15.18
N SER A 26 7.82 6.47 -14.54
CA SER A 26 7.22 5.51 -13.61
C SER A 26 6.97 4.24 -14.42
N ALA A 27 7.64 3.16 -14.06
CA ALA A 27 7.30 1.86 -14.60
C ALA A 27 5.80 1.64 -14.34
N ALA A 28 5.05 1.22 -15.36
CA ALA A 28 3.65 0.91 -15.18
C ALA A 28 3.55 -0.23 -14.15
N ALA A 29 2.60 -0.10 -13.21
CA ALA A 29 2.34 -1.18 -12.27
C ALA A 29 2.03 -2.47 -13.02
N SER A 30 2.58 -3.59 -12.55
CA SER A 30 2.24 -4.90 -13.10
C SER A 30 0.76 -5.18 -12.82
N THR A 31 -0.01 -5.45 -13.88
CA THR A 31 -1.42 -5.79 -13.75
C THR A 31 -1.69 -7.19 -14.28
N ILE A 32 -2.66 -7.87 -13.68
CA ILE A 32 -3.11 -9.19 -14.08
C ILE A 32 -4.48 -9.03 -14.73
N THR A 33 -4.65 -9.57 -15.94
CA THR A 33 -5.96 -9.56 -16.60
C THR A 33 -6.83 -10.69 -16.08
N VAL A 34 -8.09 -10.38 -15.78
CA VAL A 34 -9.17 -11.28 -15.38
C VAL A 34 -10.33 -11.11 -16.35
N GLY A 35 -10.96 -12.20 -16.77
CA GLY A 35 -12.07 -12.19 -17.72
C GLY A 35 -11.66 -12.53 -19.15
N SER A 36 -12.52 -12.23 -20.12
CA SER A 36 -12.36 -12.56 -21.55
C SER A 36 -11.09 -11.94 -22.16
N VAL A 37 -10.53 -12.60 -23.16
CA VAL A 37 -9.45 -12.04 -24.00
C VAL A 37 -9.93 -10.94 -24.95
N LEU A 38 -11.24 -10.71 -25.02
CA LEU A 38 -11.89 -9.70 -25.87
C LEU A 38 -11.54 -9.89 -27.37
N PRO A 39 -11.87 -11.05 -27.96
CA PRO A 39 -11.63 -11.29 -29.37
C PRO A 39 -12.45 -10.33 -30.24
N THR A 40 -12.02 -10.11 -31.47
CA THR A 40 -12.80 -9.37 -32.47
C THR A 40 -13.96 -10.23 -32.94
N GLY A 41 -15.19 -9.68 -32.96
CA GLY A 41 -16.36 -10.39 -33.48
C GLY A 41 -17.49 -10.62 -32.50
N SER A 42 -17.53 -9.87 -31.40
CA SER A 42 -18.67 -9.91 -30.47
C SER A 42 -19.95 -9.39 -31.11
N THR A 43 -21.08 -9.98 -30.72
CA THR A 43 -22.41 -9.51 -31.11
C THR A 43 -23.06 -8.77 -29.93
N PRO A 44 -23.38 -7.48 -30.07
CA PRO A 44 -24.17 -6.77 -29.08
C PRO A 44 -25.53 -7.47 -28.88
N THR A 45 -25.76 -8.04 -27.70
CA THR A 45 -26.91 -8.88 -27.38
C THR A 45 -27.78 -8.23 -26.32
N GLU A 46 -29.07 -8.10 -26.59
CA GLU A 46 -30.10 -7.65 -25.63
C GLU A 46 -30.72 -8.85 -24.91
N PHE A 47 -30.88 -8.75 -23.59
CA PHE A 47 -31.43 -9.85 -22.78
C PHE A 47 -32.84 -9.55 -22.22
N GLY A 48 -33.36 -8.37 -22.46
CA GLY A 48 -34.74 -8.00 -22.09
C GLY A 48 -35.00 -7.82 -20.59
N GLN A 49 -33.94 -7.91 -19.76
CA GLN A 49 -34.01 -7.75 -18.30
C GLN A 49 -32.73 -7.14 -17.76
N VAL A 50 -32.85 -6.38 -16.66
CA VAL A 50 -31.70 -5.89 -15.89
C VAL A 50 -31.21 -7.00 -14.98
N GLN A 51 -29.99 -7.50 -15.23
CA GLN A 51 -29.41 -8.62 -14.53
C GLN A 51 -27.88 -8.53 -14.59
N THR A 52 -27.19 -9.19 -13.65
CA THR A 52 -25.73 -9.31 -13.69
C THR A 52 -25.32 -10.45 -14.61
N PHE A 53 -24.36 -10.20 -15.51
CA PHE A 53 -23.74 -11.22 -16.36
C PHE A 53 -22.28 -11.42 -15.95
N PHE A 54 -21.80 -12.66 -15.93
CA PHE A 54 -20.44 -12.99 -15.57
C PHE A 54 -19.98 -14.24 -16.30
N ASN A 55 -18.69 -14.34 -16.66
CA ASN A 55 -18.14 -15.57 -17.21
C ASN A 55 -18.02 -16.61 -16.10
N ALA A 56 -18.50 -17.83 -16.37
CA ALA A 56 -18.45 -18.97 -15.47
C ALA A 56 -17.41 -20.02 -15.90
N ALA A 57 -17.02 -19.99 -17.19
CA ALA A 57 -15.92 -20.77 -17.76
C ALA A 57 -15.34 -20.02 -18.97
N LEU A 58 -14.01 -19.98 -19.04
CA LEU A 58 -13.24 -19.43 -20.16
C LEU A 58 -12.20 -20.49 -20.57
N PRO A 59 -12.28 -21.02 -21.80
CA PRO A 59 -11.44 -22.15 -22.24
C PRO A 59 -10.07 -21.72 -22.73
N GLU A 60 -9.83 -20.43 -22.96
CA GLU A 60 -8.60 -19.92 -23.53
C GLU A 60 -7.41 -20.13 -22.59
N LYS A 61 -6.32 -20.60 -23.16
CA LYS A 61 -5.12 -20.92 -22.41
C LYS A 61 -4.46 -19.65 -21.86
N GLY A 62 -4.21 -19.63 -20.55
CA GLY A 62 -3.57 -18.48 -19.88
C GLY A 62 -4.52 -17.37 -19.45
N VAL A 63 -5.82 -17.56 -19.62
CA VAL A 63 -6.85 -16.63 -19.12
C VAL A 63 -7.16 -16.91 -17.66
N ASN A 64 -7.32 -15.84 -16.88
CA ASN A 64 -7.77 -15.94 -15.50
C ASN A 64 -9.29 -15.66 -15.47
N LEU A 65 -10.08 -16.69 -15.20
CA LEU A 65 -11.51 -16.55 -14.96
C LEU A 65 -11.77 -15.75 -13.67
N THR A 66 -10.95 -16.02 -12.66
CA THR A 66 -11.00 -15.38 -11.34
C THR A 66 -9.70 -14.63 -11.06
N SER A 67 -9.73 -13.66 -10.17
CA SER A 67 -8.51 -13.02 -9.72
C SER A 67 -7.58 -14.02 -9.03
N PRO A 68 -6.33 -14.17 -9.46
CA PRO A 68 -5.38 -15.07 -8.79
C PRO A 68 -4.79 -14.47 -7.52
N VAL A 69 -5.05 -13.18 -7.23
CA VAL A 69 -4.45 -12.41 -6.13
C VAL A 69 -5.45 -11.49 -5.45
N ASP A 70 -5.13 -11.11 -4.22
CA ASP A 70 -5.75 -9.96 -3.56
C ASP A 70 -5.21 -8.67 -4.17
N GLY A 71 -6.06 -7.68 -4.39
CA GLY A 71 -5.66 -6.41 -5.00
C GLY A 71 -6.83 -5.46 -5.24
N ALA A 72 -6.67 -4.63 -6.26
CA ALA A 72 -7.75 -3.79 -6.76
C ALA A 72 -7.84 -3.83 -8.28
N ILE A 73 -9.06 -3.85 -8.80
CA ILE A 73 -9.33 -3.60 -10.21
C ILE A 73 -9.08 -2.11 -10.46
N VAL A 74 -8.14 -1.81 -11.34
CA VAL A 74 -7.76 -0.42 -11.68
C VAL A 74 -8.35 0.04 -13.01
N ARG A 75 -8.68 -0.90 -13.89
CA ARG A 75 -9.36 -0.68 -15.17
C ARG A 75 -10.19 -1.88 -15.55
N TRP A 76 -11.21 -1.66 -16.34
CA TRP A 76 -11.96 -2.73 -16.97
C TRP A 76 -12.29 -2.38 -18.43
N ARG A 77 -12.55 -3.38 -19.21
CA ARG A 77 -12.79 -3.28 -20.64
C ARG A 77 -14.03 -4.06 -21.00
N VAL A 78 -14.76 -3.51 -21.93
CA VAL A 78 -15.95 -4.16 -22.52
C VAL A 78 -15.96 -3.95 -24.03
N LEU A 79 -16.35 -4.97 -24.75
CA LEU A 79 -16.58 -4.96 -26.18
C LEU A 79 -18.05 -5.25 -26.45
N GLY A 80 -18.67 -4.60 -27.44
CA GLY A 80 -20.06 -4.83 -27.82
C GLY A 80 -21.10 -4.29 -26.84
N ALA A 81 -20.74 -3.38 -25.94
CA ALA A 81 -21.69 -2.74 -25.04
C ALA A 81 -22.35 -1.52 -25.70
N GLU A 82 -23.69 -1.49 -25.70
CA GLU A 82 -24.49 -0.37 -26.23
C GLU A 82 -25.58 0.02 -25.23
N GLY A 83 -25.83 1.31 -25.08
CA GLY A 83 -26.77 1.85 -24.09
C GLY A 83 -26.09 2.17 -22.77
N GLY A 84 -26.64 1.78 -21.67
CA GLY A 84 -26.11 2.00 -20.32
C GLY A 84 -26.85 3.10 -19.54
N PRO A 85 -26.40 3.46 -18.35
CA PRO A 85 -25.07 3.12 -17.80
C PRO A 85 -24.89 1.66 -17.44
N PHE A 86 -23.60 1.22 -17.41
CA PHE A 86 -23.19 -0.10 -16.97
C PHE A 86 -22.35 0.00 -15.70
N TYR A 87 -22.37 -1.06 -14.91
CA TYR A 87 -21.55 -1.20 -13.71
C TYR A 87 -20.70 -2.45 -13.82
N LEU A 88 -19.44 -2.35 -13.44
CA LEU A 88 -18.61 -3.53 -13.16
C LEU A 88 -18.96 -4.04 -11.77
N ARG A 89 -19.11 -5.36 -11.64
CA ARG A 89 -19.40 -6.04 -10.39
C ARG A 89 -18.28 -7.01 -10.02
N VAL A 90 -17.94 -7.06 -8.72
CA VAL A 90 -17.06 -8.11 -8.17
C VAL A 90 -17.94 -9.16 -7.48
N LEU A 91 -17.74 -10.42 -7.85
CA LEU A 91 -18.50 -11.57 -7.38
C LEU A 91 -17.57 -12.62 -6.78
N HIS A 92 -17.91 -13.14 -5.60
CA HIS A 92 -17.25 -14.26 -4.96
C HIS A 92 -18.09 -15.51 -5.04
N ALA A 93 -17.58 -16.59 -5.64
CA ALA A 93 -18.28 -17.87 -5.69
C ALA A 93 -18.31 -18.54 -4.31
N THR A 94 -19.50 -18.90 -3.80
CA THR A 94 -19.66 -19.49 -2.46
C THR A 94 -19.70 -21.03 -2.47
N GLY A 95 -19.38 -21.66 -3.60
CA GLY A 95 -19.25 -23.12 -3.74
C GLY A 95 -20.53 -23.92 -4.02
N THR A 96 -21.70 -23.29 -4.00
CA THR A 96 -23.01 -23.93 -4.19
C THR A 96 -23.80 -23.39 -5.39
N GLY A 97 -23.08 -22.83 -6.39
CA GLY A 97 -23.73 -22.12 -7.52
C GLY A 97 -24.35 -20.78 -7.12
N ALA A 98 -24.00 -20.27 -5.95
CA ALA A 98 -24.35 -18.95 -5.46
C ALA A 98 -23.13 -18.04 -5.46
N TYR A 99 -23.38 -16.73 -5.55
CA TYR A 99 -22.35 -15.69 -5.63
C TYR A 99 -22.66 -14.58 -4.63
N SER A 100 -21.62 -14.15 -3.92
CA SER A 100 -21.66 -12.98 -3.04
C SER A 100 -21.14 -11.78 -3.81
N ALA A 101 -21.94 -10.71 -3.92
CA ALA A 101 -21.46 -9.44 -4.48
C ALA A 101 -20.63 -8.69 -3.45
N SER A 102 -19.39 -8.35 -3.78
CA SER A 102 -18.44 -7.70 -2.87
C SER A 102 -18.13 -6.24 -3.24
N GLY A 103 -18.50 -5.78 -4.43
CA GLY A 103 -18.28 -4.40 -4.85
C GLY A 103 -18.87 -4.08 -6.21
N THR A 104 -19.24 -2.80 -6.38
CA THR A 104 -19.80 -2.25 -7.60
C THR A 104 -19.06 -0.99 -8.02
N SER A 105 -18.72 -0.84 -9.30
CA SER A 105 -18.07 0.36 -9.82
C SER A 105 -19.00 1.57 -9.87
N ASN A 106 -18.41 2.75 -10.09
CA ASN A 106 -19.19 3.86 -10.62
C ASN A 106 -19.77 3.50 -11.99
N PRO A 107 -20.96 4.06 -12.34
CA PRO A 107 -21.57 3.83 -13.64
C PRO A 107 -20.73 4.41 -14.78
N VAL A 108 -20.72 3.71 -15.92
CA VAL A 108 -20.11 4.19 -17.15
C VAL A 108 -21.07 4.01 -18.32
N THR A 109 -21.02 4.92 -19.29
CA THR A 109 -21.82 4.82 -20.52
C THR A 109 -20.86 4.67 -21.70
N PRO A 110 -20.82 3.50 -22.35
CA PRO A 110 -20.04 3.31 -23.56
C PRO A 110 -20.48 4.27 -24.68
N SER A 111 -19.52 4.80 -25.42
CA SER A 111 -19.80 5.71 -26.54
C SER A 111 -20.01 4.97 -27.87
N SER A 112 -19.68 3.69 -27.93
CA SER A 112 -19.82 2.82 -29.09
C SER A 112 -19.73 1.35 -28.67
N ALA A 113 -20.10 0.44 -29.57
CA ALA A 113 -19.93 -1.01 -29.41
C ALA A 113 -18.46 -1.48 -29.54
N GLU A 114 -17.54 -0.62 -29.91
CA GLU A 114 -16.12 -0.93 -30.00
C GLU A 114 -15.53 -1.19 -28.60
N LEU A 115 -14.32 -1.76 -28.57
CA LEU A 115 -13.59 -1.98 -27.32
C LEU A 115 -13.38 -0.66 -26.58
N GLN A 116 -13.92 -0.60 -25.37
CA GLN A 116 -13.75 0.57 -24.50
C GLN A 116 -13.13 0.19 -23.16
N THR A 117 -12.39 1.15 -22.61
CA THR A 117 -11.67 0.99 -21.33
C THR A 117 -12.11 2.06 -20.36
N PHE A 118 -12.43 1.65 -19.15
CA PHE A 118 -12.91 2.52 -18.07
C PHE A 118 -12.03 2.37 -16.84
N PRO A 119 -11.72 3.45 -16.12
CA PRO A 119 -11.02 3.37 -14.85
C PRO A 119 -11.94 2.76 -13.79
N ALA A 120 -11.33 2.07 -12.83
CA ALA A 120 -12.01 1.56 -11.65
C ALA A 120 -11.11 1.69 -10.41
N SER A 121 -11.70 1.48 -9.24
CA SER A 121 -11.01 1.34 -7.97
C SER A 121 -11.86 0.43 -7.10
N LEU A 122 -11.82 -0.88 -7.40
CA LEU A 122 -12.61 -1.88 -6.70
C LEU A 122 -11.71 -2.89 -6.04
N PRO A 123 -11.79 -3.09 -4.73
CA PRO A 123 -11.11 -4.19 -4.05
C PRO A 123 -11.54 -5.54 -4.65
N VAL A 124 -10.59 -6.44 -4.83
CA VAL A 124 -10.81 -7.80 -5.31
C VAL A 124 -9.97 -8.76 -4.48
N LYS A 125 -10.50 -9.95 -4.23
CA LYS A 125 -9.83 -11.04 -3.54
C LYS A 125 -9.45 -12.15 -4.51
N ALA A 126 -8.45 -12.91 -4.16
CA ALA A 126 -8.14 -14.15 -4.88
C ALA A 126 -9.38 -15.05 -4.92
N GLY A 127 -9.74 -15.52 -6.12
CA GLY A 127 -10.95 -16.31 -6.39
C GLY A 127 -12.18 -15.50 -6.80
N ASP A 128 -12.15 -14.18 -6.74
CA ASP A 128 -13.26 -13.34 -7.20
C ASP A 128 -13.36 -13.32 -8.73
N LEU A 129 -14.60 -13.29 -9.22
CA LEU A 129 -14.96 -13.08 -10.63
C LEU A 129 -15.39 -11.63 -10.86
N ILE A 130 -15.47 -11.27 -12.14
CA ILE A 130 -16.06 -10.01 -12.57
C ILE A 130 -17.38 -10.24 -13.30
N GLY A 131 -18.30 -9.31 -13.10
CA GLY A 131 -19.60 -9.28 -13.80
C GLY A 131 -19.91 -7.88 -14.32
N ILE A 132 -20.92 -7.78 -15.16
CA ILE A 132 -21.42 -6.53 -15.71
C ILE A 132 -22.92 -6.42 -15.50
N ASP A 133 -23.37 -5.27 -15.02
CA ASP A 133 -24.78 -4.94 -14.82
C ASP A 133 -25.20 -3.85 -15.81
N PRO A 134 -26.07 -4.13 -16.80
CA PRO A 134 -26.79 -3.10 -17.54
C PRO A 134 -27.82 -2.42 -16.65
N SER A 135 -28.11 -1.14 -16.90
CA SER A 135 -29.15 -0.40 -16.15
C SER A 135 -30.54 -0.50 -16.73
N HIS A 136 -30.65 -0.83 -18.02
CA HIS A 136 -31.94 -0.94 -18.73
C HIS A 136 -32.05 -2.30 -19.42
N ALA A 137 -33.29 -2.77 -19.56
CA ALA A 137 -33.60 -4.05 -20.22
C ALA A 137 -33.19 -4.08 -21.71
N THR A 138 -33.12 -2.90 -22.33
CA THR A 138 -32.73 -2.70 -23.74
C THR A 138 -31.22 -2.50 -23.93
N ASP A 139 -30.47 -2.41 -22.87
CA ASP A 139 -29.01 -2.30 -22.97
C ASP A 139 -28.44 -3.61 -23.50
N LYS A 140 -27.43 -3.50 -24.36
CA LYS A 140 -26.75 -4.66 -24.96
C LYS A 140 -25.36 -4.83 -24.39
N ILE A 141 -24.95 -6.09 -24.25
CA ILE A 141 -23.58 -6.46 -23.91
C ILE A 141 -23.00 -7.35 -25.03
N GLY A 142 -21.69 -7.26 -25.24
CA GLY A 142 -21.03 -8.10 -26.22
C GLY A 142 -20.99 -9.54 -25.77
N VAL A 143 -21.38 -10.43 -26.65
CA VAL A 143 -21.34 -11.89 -26.46
C VAL A 143 -20.63 -12.50 -27.65
N ALA A 144 -19.68 -13.38 -27.39
CA ALA A 144 -19.01 -14.20 -28.41
C ALA A 144 -19.42 -15.66 -28.25
N GLU A 145 -19.48 -16.39 -29.39
CA GLU A 145 -19.62 -17.83 -29.39
C GLU A 145 -18.23 -18.47 -29.31
N VAL A 146 -17.95 -19.13 -28.17
CA VAL A 146 -16.66 -19.75 -27.89
C VAL A 146 -16.90 -21.15 -27.32
N ALA A 147 -16.46 -22.16 -28.05
CA ALA A 147 -16.65 -23.55 -27.63
C ALA A 147 -15.95 -23.83 -26.29
N GLY A 148 -16.71 -24.28 -25.30
CA GLY A 148 -16.24 -24.53 -23.95
C GLY A 148 -16.32 -23.34 -22.99
N ALA A 149 -16.63 -22.15 -23.49
CA ALA A 149 -16.98 -21.01 -22.63
C ALA A 149 -18.40 -21.15 -22.08
N ASN A 150 -18.63 -20.58 -20.91
CA ASN A 150 -19.97 -20.46 -20.33
C ASN A 150 -20.07 -19.13 -19.60
N PHE A 151 -21.20 -18.45 -19.73
CA PHE A 151 -21.48 -17.30 -18.86
C PHE A 151 -22.77 -17.52 -18.05
N GLY A 152 -22.79 -16.97 -16.85
CA GLY A 152 -23.91 -17.01 -15.95
C GLY A 152 -24.65 -15.69 -15.90
N LYS A 153 -25.89 -15.73 -15.37
CA LYS A 153 -26.69 -14.57 -15.04
C LYS A 153 -27.24 -14.65 -13.62
N ILE A 154 -27.42 -13.49 -13.01
CA ILE A 154 -28.09 -13.34 -11.71
C ILE A 154 -29.21 -12.32 -11.87
N PHE A 155 -30.43 -12.72 -11.55
CA PHE A 155 -31.61 -11.86 -11.61
C PHE A 155 -32.36 -11.89 -10.27
N PRO A 156 -32.71 -10.72 -9.70
CA PRO A 156 -32.23 -9.39 -10.06
C PRO A 156 -30.72 -9.22 -9.75
N PRO A 157 -30.06 -8.15 -10.24
CA PRO A 157 -28.69 -7.84 -9.86
C PRO A 157 -28.55 -7.78 -8.33
N PRO A 158 -27.54 -8.42 -7.73
CA PRO A 158 -27.37 -8.40 -6.28
C PRO A 158 -26.88 -7.01 -5.82
N PHE A 159 -27.32 -6.57 -4.65
CA PHE A 159 -26.67 -5.45 -3.97
C PHE A 159 -25.41 -5.92 -3.25
N ASP A 160 -24.47 -5.01 -3.01
CA ASP A 160 -23.22 -5.35 -2.33
C ASP A 160 -23.47 -5.95 -0.93
N GLY A 161 -22.80 -7.06 -0.62
CA GLY A 161 -23.01 -7.86 0.57
C GLY A 161 -24.08 -8.96 0.44
N ALA A 162 -24.89 -8.97 -0.62
CA ALA A 162 -25.86 -10.04 -0.85
C ALA A 162 -25.20 -11.29 -1.41
N THR A 163 -25.73 -12.45 -1.03
CA THR A 163 -25.40 -13.76 -1.63
C THR A 163 -26.65 -14.30 -2.32
N VAL A 164 -26.53 -14.58 -3.60
CA VAL A 164 -27.65 -15.01 -4.45
C VAL A 164 -27.23 -16.15 -5.37
N PRO A 165 -28.14 -17.08 -5.72
CA PRO A 165 -27.85 -18.13 -6.69
C PRO A 165 -27.79 -17.55 -8.11
N ALA A 166 -27.02 -18.21 -8.99
CA ALA A 166 -27.13 -17.95 -10.41
C ALA A 166 -28.53 -18.33 -10.92
N SER A 167 -29.10 -17.48 -11.77
CA SER A 167 -30.45 -17.67 -12.32
C SER A 167 -30.43 -18.49 -13.62
N GLY A 168 -29.27 -18.78 -14.19
CA GLY A 168 -29.10 -19.55 -15.41
C GLY A 168 -27.67 -19.47 -15.94
N LEU A 169 -27.36 -20.42 -16.84
CA LEU A 169 -26.09 -20.51 -17.57
C LEU A 169 -26.35 -20.57 -19.07
N PHE A 170 -25.46 -20.00 -19.85
CA PHE A 170 -25.43 -20.05 -21.30
C PHE A 170 -24.14 -20.74 -21.74
N GLU A 171 -24.28 -21.93 -22.33
CA GLU A 171 -23.15 -22.73 -22.78
C GLU A 171 -22.64 -22.30 -24.16
N GLY A 172 -21.36 -22.50 -24.41
CA GLY A 172 -20.71 -22.17 -25.69
C GLY A 172 -20.59 -20.68 -25.97
N LYS A 173 -20.77 -19.85 -24.96
CA LYS A 173 -20.74 -18.39 -25.08
C LYS A 173 -20.01 -17.72 -23.92
N GLU A 174 -19.40 -16.58 -24.20
CA GLU A 174 -18.82 -15.71 -23.18
C GLU A 174 -19.28 -14.28 -23.29
N VAL A 175 -19.24 -13.56 -22.17
CA VAL A 175 -19.41 -12.11 -22.11
C VAL A 175 -18.08 -11.43 -22.34
N GLU A 176 -18.06 -10.48 -23.27
CA GLU A 176 -16.87 -9.74 -23.66
C GLU A 176 -16.47 -8.67 -22.62
N LEU A 177 -16.01 -9.16 -21.49
CA LEU A 177 -15.64 -8.37 -20.31
C LEU A 177 -14.30 -8.79 -19.75
N SER A 178 -13.41 -7.83 -19.52
CA SER A 178 -12.17 -8.06 -18.79
C SER A 178 -11.85 -6.93 -17.81
N ALA A 179 -11.02 -7.22 -16.83
CA ALA A 179 -10.52 -6.24 -15.86
C ALA A 179 -9.02 -6.42 -15.62
N GLU A 180 -8.35 -5.32 -15.30
CA GLU A 180 -6.95 -5.31 -14.89
C GLU A 180 -6.87 -5.16 -13.37
N VAL A 181 -6.33 -6.18 -12.73
CA VAL A 181 -6.10 -6.24 -11.28
C VAL A 181 -4.66 -5.84 -10.99
N GLN A 182 -4.47 -4.85 -10.15
CA GLN A 182 -3.18 -4.55 -9.54
C GLN A 182 -3.09 -5.30 -8.21
N PRO A 183 -2.04 -6.13 -7.99
CA PRO A 183 -1.84 -6.83 -6.74
C PRO A 183 -1.62 -5.88 -5.55
N THR A 184 -2.01 -6.33 -4.36
CA THR A 184 -1.66 -5.63 -3.11
C THR A 184 -0.14 -5.69 -2.91
N PRO A 185 0.53 -4.56 -2.56
CA PRO A 185 1.97 -4.57 -2.35
C PRO A 185 2.37 -5.51 -1.20
N LYS A 186 3.57 -6.06 -1.27
CA LYS A 186 4.11 -6.93 -0.23
C LYS A 186 5.52 -6.49 0.16
N VAL A 187 5.77 -6.31 1.45
CA VAL A 187 7.12 -6.09 2.00
C VAL A 187 7.76 -7.44 2.30
N GLU A 188 9.00 -7.65 1.87
CA GLU A 188 9.74 -8.90 2.04
C GLU A 188 11.01 -8.75 2.87
N ALA A 189 11.61 -7.54 2.88
CA ALA A 189 12.78 -7.26 3.69
C ALA A 189 12.99 -5.77 3.92
N LEU A 190 13.67 -5.44 5.01
CA LEU A 190 14.14 -4.09 5.35
C LEU A 190 15.66 -4.10 5.53
N ALA A 191 16.33 -3.06 5.07
CA ALA A 191 17.78 -2.87 5.29
C ALA A 191 18.10 -1.38 5.46
N PRO A 192 18.59 -0.95 6.65
CA PRO A 192 18.73 -1.71 7.90
C PRO A 192 17.37 -2.00 8.56
N GLU A 193 17.31 -3.04 9.39
CA GLU A 193 16.12 -3.41 10.20
C GLU A 193 15.99 -2.58 11.48
N SER A 194 16.94 -1.69 11.76
CA SER A 194 16.90 -0.82 12.93
C SER A 194 17.47 0.56 12.66
N GLY A 195 17.12 1.51 13.52
CA GLY A 195 17.64 2.86 13.48
C GLY A 195 17.31 3.68 14.72
N PRO A 196 17.88 4.90 14.82
CA PRO A 196 17.71 5.71 16.02
C PRO A 196 16.30 6.25 16.17
N VAL A 197 15.82 6.38 17.42
CA VAL A 197 14.53 7.05 17.72
C VAL A 197 14.47 8.49 17.23
N ALA A 198 15.61 9.11 16.93
CA ALA A 198 15.64 10.45 16.35
C ALA A 198 15.13 10.47 14.90
N GLY A 199 15.01 9.30 14.27
CA GLY A 199 14.69 9.16 12.85
C GLY A 199 15.89 9.42 11.95
N GLY A 200 15.66 9.56 10.65
CA GLY A 200 16.66 9.92 9.66
C GLY A 200 17.42 8.73 9.06
N ALA A 201 17.18 7.50 9.53
CA ALA A 201 17.73 6.31 8.89
C ALA A 201 17.12 6.12 7.50
N ALA A 202 17.95 5.99 6.46
CA ALA A 202 17.52 5.55 5.15
C ALA A 202 17.32 4.03 5.17
N VAL A 203 16.10 3.58 4.95
CA VAL A 203 15.69 2.17 4.96
C VAL A 203 15.33 1.76 3.55
N LYS A 204 16.04 0.78 3.03
CA LYS A 204 15.70 0.11 1.78
C LYS A 204 14.64 -0.94 2.10
N ILE A 205 13.49 -0.81 1.48
CA ILE A 205 12.36 -1.74 1.56
C ILE A 205 12.39 -2.56 0.28
N THR A 206 12.49 -3.87 0.40
CA THR A 206 12.43 -4.81 -0.73
C THR A 206 11.12 -5.58 -0.67
N GLY A 207 10.51 -5.83 -1.83
CA GLY A 207 9.23 -6.53 -1.92
C GLY A 207 8.69 -6.60 -3.34
N THR A 208 7.36 -6.57 -3.49
CA THR A 208 6.67 -6.60 -4.79
C THR A 208 5.57 -5.56 -4.87
N ASP A 209 5.21 -5.19 -6.12
CA ASP A 209 4.06 -4.35 -6.46
C ASP A 209 4.10 -2.95 -5.84
N PHE A 210 5.31 -2.38 -5.76
CA PHE A 210 5.53 -1.06 -5.17
C PHE A 210 5.28 0.11 -6.13
N ASN A 211 5.03 -0.16 -7.41
CA ASN A 211 4.72 0.89 -8.38
C ASN A 211 3.50 1.70 -7.93
N ALA A 212 3.59 3.02 -8.11
CA ALA A 212 2.57 3.97 -7.66
C ALA A 212 2.29 3.93 -6.14
N ALA A 213 3.30 3.54 -5.31
CA ALA A 213 3.16 3.65 -3.86
C ALA A 213 2.88 5.10 -3.48
N SER A 214 1.80 5.30 -2.75
CA SER A 214 1.30 6.61 -2.30
C SER A 214 1.68 6.93 -0.86
N ALA A 215 2.00 5.90 -0.06
CA ALA A 215 2.45 6.08 1.32
C ALA A 215 3.36 4.95 1.78
N VAL A 216 4.31 5.31 2.66
CA VAL A 216 5.10 4.39 3.47
C VAL A 216 4.94 4.81 4.92
N ARG A 217 4.67 3.86 5.81
CA ARG A 217 4.50 4.11 7.24
C ARG A 217 5.43 3.25 8.08
N PHE A 218 5.85 3.79 9.22
CA PHE A 218 6.55 3.09 10.30
C PHE A 218 5.60 3.06 11.52
N GLY A 219 4.86 1.98 11.67
CA GLY A 219 3.67 1.93 12.53
C GLY A 219 2.63 2.96 12.07
N GLU A 220 2.12 3.75 13.02
CA GLU A 220 1.14 4.83 12.74
C GLU A 220 1.76 6.07 12.09
N THR A 221 3.11 6.19 12.06
CA THR A 221 3.79 7.41 11.63
C THR A 221 4.21 7.32 10.17
N PRO A 222 3.83 8.29 9.31
CA PRO A 222 4.34 8.34 7.94
C PRO A 222 5.86 8.44 7.90
N ALA A 223 6.50 7.82 6.92
CA ALA A 223 7.91 8.04 6.62
C ALA A 223 8.19 9.55 6.46
N ALA A 224 9.38 9.99 6.85
CA ALA A 224 9.79 11.39 6.68
C ALA A 224 9.93 11.77 5.19
N GLY A 225 10.11 10.79 4.33
CA GLY A 225 10.13 10.85 2.88
C GLY A 225 10.39 9.46 2.33
N PHE A 226 10.02 9.23 1.07
CA PHE A 226 10.36 8.00 0.37
C PHE A 226 10.47 8.21 -1.14
N THR A 227 11.16 7.31 -1.80
CA THR A 227 11.27 7.22 -3.26
C THR A 227 11.00 5.80 -3.69
N VAL A 228 10.15 5.61 -4.69
CA VAL A 228 9.96 4.31 -5.36
C VAL A 228 11.11 4.15 -6.36
N ASP A 229 12.04 3.27 -6.05
CA ASP A 229 13.22 3.03 -6.88
C ASP A 229 12.89 2.08 -8.04
N SER A 230 12.00 1.12 -7.79
CA SER A 230 11.46 0.16 -8.76
C SER A 230 10.19 -0.49 -8.22
N ASP A 231 9.57 -1.38 -9.00
CA ASP A 231 8.44 -2.22 -8.57
C ASP A 231 8.75 -3.10 -7.36
N THR A 232 10.03 -3.37 -7.11
CA THR A 232 10.48 -4.26 -6.02
C THR A 232 11.30 -3.55 -4.94
N GLN A 233 11.47 -2.23 -5.05
CA GLN A 233 12.31 -1.49 -4.12
C GLN A 233 11.80 -0.08 -3.85
N ILE A 234 11.77 0.28 -2.56
CA ILE A 234 11.55 1.64 -2.06
C ILE A 234 12.70 2.01 -1.13
N THR A 235 13.18 3.25 -1.23
CA THR A 235 14.04 3.86 -0.22
C THR A 235 13.22 4.84 0.60
N ALA A 236 13.05 4.55 1.90
CA ALA A 236 12.28 5.39 2.82
C ALA A 236 13.15 5.94 3.96
N THR A 237 12.86 7.15 4.40
CA THR A 237 13.50 7.75 5.57
C THR A 237 12.65 7.52 6.81
N ALA A 238 13.19 6.77 7.78
CA ALA A 238 12.51 6.49 9.04
C ALA A 238 12.16 7.80 9.78
N PRO A 239 10.92 7.99 10.21
CA PRO A 239 10.51 9.17 10.96
C PRO A 239 11.04 9.11 12.39
N LYS A 240 10.95 10.25 13.11
CA LYS A 240 11.22 10.27 14.55
C LYS A 240 10.17 9.45 15.30
N SER A 241 10.63 8.60 16.23
CA SER A 241 9.77 7.82 17.12
C SER A 241 9.70 8.41 18.53
N ALA A 242 8.53 8.33 19.14
CA ALA A 242 8.32 8.68 20.55
C ALA A 242 8.66 7.52 21.51
N ALA A 243 8.86 6.30 20.98
CA ALA A 243 9.14 5.08 21.73
C ALA A 243 10.30 4.30 21.12
N VAL A 244 10.98 3.50 21.93
CA VAL A 244 11.88 2.44 21.47
C VAL A 244 11.08 1.17 21.24
N GLY A 245 11.52 0.32 20.31
CA GLY A 245 10.88 -0.95 20.02
C GLY A 245 10.56 -1.14 18.55
N ALA A 246 9.98 -2.29 18.24
CA ALA A 246 9.61 -2.67 16.88
C ALA A 246 8.32 -1.96 16.45
N VAL A 247 8.28 -1.58 15.19
CA VAL A 247 7.09 -1.12 14.48
C VAL A 247 7.04 -1.81 13.12
N ASP A 248 5.86 -2.06 12.60
CA ASP A 248 5.68 -2.63 11.26
C ASP A 248 5.85 -1.52 10.21
N VAL A 249 6.51 -1.83 9.10
CA VAL A 249 6.66 -0.92 7.96
C VAL A 249 5.68 -1.35 6.88
N THR A 250 4.80 -0.45 6.49
CA THR A 250 3.78 -0.73 5.48
C THR A 250 3.93 0.18 4.27
N VAL A 251 3.60 -0.36 3.10
CA VAL A 251 3.53 0.34 1.82
C VAL A 251 2.08 0.35 1.37
N THR A 252 1.59 1.51 0.92
CA THR A 252 0.22 1.66 0.40
C THR A 252 0.27 2.06 -1.07
N THR A 253 -0.50 1.36 -1.89
CA THR A 253 -0.75 1.66 -3.30
C THR A 253 -2.26 1.84 -3.53
N VAL A 254 -2.70 2.06 -4.76
CA VAL A 254 -4.13 2.02 -5.12
C VAL A 254 -4.75 0.64 -4.86
N ALA A 255 -3.96 -0.42 -4.89
CA ALA A 255 -4.39 -1.80 -4.62
C ALA A 255 -4.57 -2.12 -3.12
N GLY A 256 -4.21 -1.19 -2.24
CA GLY A 256 -4.31 -1.37 -0.80
C GLY A 256 -2.98 -1.19 -0.07
N THR A 257 -2.97 -1.59 1.19
CA THR A 257 -1.79 -1.53 2.06
C THR A 257 -1.22 -2.93 2.24
N SER A 258 0.11 -3.05 2.21
CA SER A 258 0.80 -4.32 2.44
C SER A 258 0.37 -4.97 3.75
N PRO A 259 0.15 -6.30 3.79
CA PRO A 259 -0.09 -7.02 5.04
C PRO A 259 1.13 -6.88 5.96
N VAL A 260 0.88 -6.94 7.27
CA VAL A 260 1.96 -6.93 8.27
C VAL A 260 2.46 -8.33 8.56
N ASP A 261 3.79 -8.50 8.60
CA ASP A 261 4.45 -9.77 8.89
C ASP A 261 5.70 -9.51 9.77
N ARG A 262 6.49 -10.54 10.05
CA ARG A 262 7.72 -10.43 10.83
C ARG A 262 8.86 -9.76 10.07
N VAL A 263 8.88 -9.88 8.76
CA VAL A 263 9.93 -9.37 7.86
C VAL A 263 9.87 -7.87 7.65
N ASP A 264 8.73 -7.23 7.95
CA ASP A 264 8.51 -5.80 7.81
C ASP A 264 8.77 -4.99 9.09
N ARG A 265 9.38 -5.62 10.11
CA ARG A 265 9.62 -4.97 11.41
C ARG A 265 10.88 -4.13 11.41
N PHE A 266 10.70 -2.84 11.67
CA PHE A 266 11.78 -1.91 11.93
C PHE A 266 11.89 -1.62 13.43
N TYR A 267 13.09 -1.75 13.98
CA TYR A 267 13.34 -1.54 15.41
C TYR A 267 13.93 -0.16 15.70
N TYR A 268 13.21 0.66 16.46
CA TYR A 268 13.71 1.94 16.93
C TYR A 268 14.62 1.77 18.17
N GLU A 269 15.89 2.09 17.99
CA GLU A 269 16.92 2.05 19.04
C GLU A 269 16.97 3.35 19.81
N GLY A 270 17.06 3.25 21.15
CA GLY A 270 17.16 4.44 21.98
C GLY A 270 17.17 4.17 23.47
N CYS A 271 17.51 5.21 24.22
CA CYS A 271 17.50 5.20 25.68
C CYS A 271 16.11 5.57 26.20
N GLN A 272 15.30 4.61 26.61
CA GLN A 272 14.09 4.89 27.37
C GLN A 272 14.44 5.01 28.87
N VAL A 273 14.46 6.25 29.37
CA VAL A 273 14.92 6.56 30.73
C VAL A 273 14.16 5.77 31.79
N PRO A 274 14.80 4.83 32.50
CA PRO A 274 14.11 4.01 33.51
C PRO A 274 13.85 4.78 34.81
N LYS A 275 12.88 4.32 35.62
CA LYS A 275 12.67 4.83 36.98
C LYS A 275 13.80 4.40 37.90
N LEU A 276 14.65 5.35 38.31
CA LEU A 276 15.83 5.09 39.14
C LEU A 276 15.62 5.49 40.61
N LYS A 277 14.65 6.36 40.92
CA LYS A 277 14.37 6.81 42.29
C LYS A 277 14.14 5.62 43.22
N GLY A 278 14.84 5.61 44.35
CA GLY A 278 14.81 4.51 45.35
C GLY A 278 15.83 3.39 45.09
N LYS A 279 16.46 3.31 43.93
CA LYS A 279 17.47 2.29 43.62
C LYS A 279 18.84 2.69 44.19
N ARG A 280 19.64 1.68 44.64
CA ARG A 280 21.06 1.89 44.91
C ARG A 280 21.82 2.10 43.60
N LEU A 281 23.01 2.75 43.66
CA LEU A 281 23.78 3.11 42.45
C LEU A 281 24.06 1.91 41.53
N LYS A 282 24.42 0.75 42.10
CA LYS A 282 24.66 -0.48 41.33
C LYS A 282 23.43 -0.92 40.54
N ALA A 283 22.29 -0.90 41.20
CA ALA A 283 21.00 -1.24 40.53
C ALA A 283 20.55 -0.19 39.51
N ALA A 284 20.82 1.10 39.77
CA ALA A 284 20.58 2.17 38.81
C ALA A 284 21.44 2.04 37.55
N LYS A 285 22.76 1.73 37.71
CA LYS A 285 23.64 1.45 36.57
C LYS A 285 23.13 0.28 35.72
N LYS A 286 22.74 -0.85 36.36
CA LYS A 286 22.19 -2.02 35.65
C LYS A 286 20.89 -1.69 34.91
N ALA A 287 20.00 -0.88 35.52
CA ALA A 287 18.75 -0.47 34.87
C ALA A 287 19.01 0.46 33.68
N LEU A 288 19.96 1.38 33.77
CA LEU A 288 20.35 2.24 32.67
C LEU A 288 20.98 1.44 31.51
N TYR A 289 21.87 0.51 31.81
CA TYR A 289 22.48 -0.33 30.79
C TYR A 289 21.45 -1.14 30.00
N ARG A 290 20.47 -1.75 30.69
CA ARG A 290 19.38 -2.50 30.04
C ARG A 290 18.44 -1.64 29.17
N ALA A 291 18.41 -0.34 29.45
CA ALA A 291 17.60 0.63 28.72
C ALA A 291 18.43 1.44 27.71
N GLU A 292 19.61 0.96 27.33
CA GLU A 292 20.56 1.60 26.42
C GLU A 292 20.93 3.04 26.81
N CYS A 293 20.85 3.34 28.11
CA CYS A 293 21.21 4.63 28.67
C CYS A 293 22.58 4.56 29.38
N LYS A 294 23.29 5.67 29.43
CA LYS A 294 24.54 5.80 30.21
C LYS A 294 24.30 6.57 31.50
N LEU A 295 25.02 6.17 32.56
CA LEU A 295 25.06 6.97 33.79
C LEU A 295 25.80 8.27 33.54
N GLY A 296 25.16 9.39 33.81
CA GLY A 296 25.75 10.74 33.76
C GLY A 296 26.34 11.15 35.10
N LYS A 297 26.38 12.46 35.36
CA LYS A 297 26.90 13.04 36.61
C LYS A 297 26.16 12.47 37.83
N VAL A 298 26.91 11.95 38.80
CA VAL A 298 26.41 11.50 40.11
C VAL A 298 26.68 12.59 41.13
N GLN A 299 25.65 13.18 41.69
CA GLN A 299 25.75 14.13 42.79
C GLN A 299 25.32 13.45 44.10
N ARG A 300 25.91 13.86 45.21
CA ARG A 300 25.51 13.40 46.53
C ARG A 300 24.93 14.56 47.31
N ARG A 301 23.81 14.32 48.02
CA ARG A 301 23.12 15.32 48.83
C ARG A 301 22.77 14.74 50.20
N HIS A 302 22.98 15.52 51.26
CA HIS A 302 22.61 15.14 52.61
C HIS A 302 21.09 14.93 52.68
N VAL A 303 20.65 13.83 53.32
CA VAL A 303 19.21 13.52 53.53
C VAL A 303 18.93 13.19 54.99
N ARG A 304 17.85 13.72 55.50
CA ARG A 304 17.38 13.45 56.90
C ARG A 304 16.86 12.03 57.08
N SER A 305 16.27 11.41 56.03
CA SER A 305 15.67 10.09 56.08
C SER A 305 16.66 8.98 55.80
N ALA A 306 16.81 8.06 56.78
CA ALA A 306 17.62 6.85 56.60
C ALA A 306 17.22 5.97 55.42
N LYS A 307 15.91 5.94 55.07
CA LYS A 307 15.37 5.22 53.92
C LYS A 307 15.91 5.73 52.56
N SER A 308 16.38 6.96 52.50
CA SER A 308 16.94 7.64 51.30
C SER A 308 18.46 7.56 51.21
N LYS A 309 19.17 7.14 52.31
CA LYS A 309 20.61 6.99 52.29
C LYS A 309 21.07 5.97 51.24
N HIS A 310 22.12 6.31 50.49
CA HIS A 310 22.72 5.51 49.42
C HIS A 310 21.82 5.16 48.26
N LYS A 311 20.61 5.81 48.16
CA LYS A 311 19.65 5.59 47.07
C LYS A 311 19.52 6.85 46.22
N VAL A 312 19.11 6.64 44.94
CA VAL A 312 18.77 7.73 44.02
C VAL A 312 17.55 8.46 44.57
N ILE A 313 17.67 9.75 44.83
CA ILE A 313 16.59 10.62 45.31
C ILE A 313 16.03 11.52 44.20
N LYS A 314 16.86 11.80 43.18
CA LYS A 314 16.45 12.59 42.00
C LYS A 314 17.21 12.09 40.77
N GLN A 315 16.55 12.14 39.61
CA GLN A 315 17.15 11.85 38.31
C GLN A 315 16.76 12.91 37.30
N SER A 316 17.56 13.08 36.26
CA SER A 316 17.28 13.93 35.10
C SER A 316 17.98 13.33 33.89
N PRO A 317 17.26 13.06 32.79
CA PRO A 317 15.84 13.34 32.53
C PRO A 317 14.85 12.54 33.39
N LYS A 318 13.55 12.93 33.29
CA LYS A 318 12.45 12.20 33.98
C LYS A 318 12.33 10.78 33.44
N PRO A 319 11.81 9.79 34.25
CA PRO A 319 11.49 8.46 33.78
C PRO A 319 10.50 8.49 32.60
N GLY A 320 10.62 7.52 31.69
CA GLY A 320 9.76 7.39 30.51
C GLY A 320 10.22 8.23 29.31
N LYS A 321 11.10 9.24 29.49
CA LYS A 321 11.60 10.04 28.36
C LYS A 321 12.44 9.18 27.44
N VAL A 322 12.17 9.25 26.14
CA VAL A 322 12.93 8.57 25.08
C VAL A 322 13.99 9.52 24.53
N LEU A 323 15.21 9.04 24.40
CA LEU A 323 16.39 9.77 23.97
C LEU A 323 17.23 8.88 23.04
N ALA A 324 18.20 9.46 22.37
CA ALA A 324 19.16 8.68 21.58
C ALA A 324 19.88 7.64 22.45
N SER A 325 20.23 6.48 21.87
CA SER A 325 21.00 5.43 22.54
C SER A 325 22.28 5.99 23.16
N GLY A 326 22.65 5.51 24.33
CA GLY A 326 23.82 6.01 25.07
C GLY A 326 23.64 7.36 25.74
N SER A 327 22.44 7.98 25.73
CA SER A 327 22.17 9.24 26.40
C SER A 327 22.43 9.17 27.91
N LYS A 328 23.02 10.25 28.47
CA LYS A 328 23.45 10.32 29.88
C LYS A 328 22.29 10.72 30.80
N VAL A 329 22.01 9.90 31.82
CA VAL A 329 21.03 10.21 32.88
C VAL A 329 21.78 10.59 34.16
N ARG A 330 21.59 11.84 34.60
CA ARG A 330 22.16 12.36 35.86
C ARG A 330 21.34 11.87 37.04
N VAL A 331 22.02 11.57 38.14
CA VAL A 331 21.36 11.12 39.37
C VAL A 331 21.90 11.89 40.60
N VAL A 332 21.03 12.08 41.58
CA VAL A 332 21.36 12.59 42.89
C VAL A 332 21.14 11.46 43.88
N ILE A 333 22.16 11.17 44.71
CA ILE A 333 22.14 10.10 45.71
C ILE A 333 22.12 10.73 47.11
N GLY A 334 21.29 10.19 47.98
CA GLY A 334 21.30 10.55 49.41
C GLY A 334 22.59 10.05 50.11
N ARG A 335 23.20 10.90 50.94
CA ARG A 335 24.29 10.55 51.84
C ARG A 335 23.93 10.86 53.29
#